data_f0a40359188dddad5f70aeb8564dba2c
#
_entry.id   f0a40359188dddad5f70aeb8564dba2c
#
_cell.length_a   1.000
_cell.length_b   1.000
_cell.length_c   1.000
_cell.angle_alpha   90.00
_cell.angle_beta   90.00
_cell.angle_gamma   90.00
#
_symmetry.space_group_name_H-M   'P 1'
#
loop_
_entity.id
_entity.type
_entity.pdbx_description
1 polymer ?
#
loop_
_entity_poly.entity_id
_entity_poly.type
_entity_poly.pdbx_seq_one_letter_code
_entity_poly.pdbx_strand_id
1 'polypeptide(L)'
;MKVKLLPSYILATLTLCCSLFLLVSCDDDMGSQEVPNEPYVLSLGITSNGTTTYYVVTTNDLMSSAPINAYGKGIEQNGYRDYQQAEQTVFSIGGLGVTSATGIQRDGNGYIQEVGNFVFNATPIGFCQVDNSTMAALELPASTNKGQNLTFYSVDINSLSLTKRVTTTPVAPLDDITWPSVTGSAYSGGNLYISYVPMNPNTFATPAVDTAFVAVYSYPDFKFKKLMKDTRTGNIGSWNAFNGFQKDEQGNLYAMSNTSLTNGFSQTAGHSGFLRIKAGETEFDSDYFFDFEALTGYKIAHWLYLGNGKVYAEANTNQKAGAWSDADNICVIIDLNAKTSTTINEIPKHSGMGGRRFVAFTENGYVYAPVTTSDGVYIYRTEIATATAVRGAKVSATFVGGLFKLN
;
A
#
# COMPACT_ATOMS: atom_id res chain seq x y z
N MET A 1 -8.53 55.72 -73.62
CA MET A 1 -9.07 57.06 -74.12
C MET A 1 -9.92 57.65 -72.97
N LYS A 2 -9.53 58.85 -72.47
CA LYS A 2 -10.26 59.84 -71.65
C LYS A 2 -10.88 59.36 -70.36
N VAL A 3 -10.21 59.49 -69.16
CA VAL A 3 -10.18 60.66 -68.31
C VAL A 3 -11.48 61.47 -68.25
N LYS A 4 -12.14 61.49 -67.14
CA LYS A 4 -12.66 62.69 -66.52
C LYS A 4 -12.80 62.61 -65.00
N LEU A 5 -12.20 63.60 -64.40
CA LEU A 5 -12.14 63.94 -63.01
C LEU A 5 -13.43 64.62 -62.52
N LEU A 6 -13.78 64.38 -61.29
CA LEU A 6 -14.22 65.32 -60.20
C LEU A 6 -15.33 66.38 -60.50
N PRO A 7 -16.03 66.86 -59.49
CA PRO A 7 -15.60 67.29 -58.17
C PRO A 7 -16.64 67.07 -57.04
N SER A 8 -16.19 66.93 -55.82
CA SER A 8 -16.09 67.91 -54.70
C SER A 8 -17.38 68.43 -54.06
N TYR A 9 -17.30 68.40 -52.76
CA TYR A 9 -18.06 69.13 -51.71
C TYR A 9 -19.46 68.64 -51.38
N ILE A 10 -19.55 67.91 -50.23
CA ILE A 10 -20.44 68.39 -49.19
C ILE A 10 -19.72 68.15 -47.83
N LEU A 11 -19.46 69.27 -47.29
CA LEU A 11 -18.99 69.58 -45.93
C LEU A 11 -20.09 69.22 -44.96
N ALA A 12 -19.67 68.78 -43.84
CA ALA A 12 -20.29 68.95 -42.53
C ALA A 12 -21.34 68.05 -42.04
N THR A 13 -21.24 67.65 -41.06
CA THR A 13 -21.50 67.97 -39.69
C THR A 13 -21.01 66.91 -38.74
N LEU A 14 -20.00 67.27 -38.05
CA LEU A 14 -19.46 66.46 -36.95
C LEU A 14 -20.51 66.54 -35.84
N THR A 15 -21.36 65.54 -35.75
CA THR A 15 -22.13 65.33 -34.53
C THR A 15 -21.33 64.36 -33.68
N LEU A 16 -20.66 64.93 -32.71
CA LEU A 16 -19.96 64.32 -31.61
C LEU A 16 -21.00 63.54 -30.78
N CYS A 17 -21.35 62.33 -31.13
CA CYS A 17 -21.97 61.39 -30.23
C CYS A 17 -20.85 60.81 -29.35
N CYS A 18 -20.64 61.45 -28.21
CA CYS A 18 -20.00 60.80 -27.08
C CYS A 18 -20.89 59.63 -26.65
N SER A 19 -20.72 58.50 -27.31
CA SER A 19 -21.09 57.24 -26.73
C SER A 19 -20.12 56.98 -25.57
N LEU A 20 -20.59 57.26 -24.36
CA LEU A 20 -20.06 56.66 -23.14
C LEU A 20 -20.12 55.13 -23.34
N PHE A 21 -19.05 54.56 -23.82
CA PHE A 21 -18.77 53.16 -23.52
C PHE A 21 -18.50 53.14 -22.02
N LEU A 22 -19.52 52.82 -21.24
CA LEU A 22 -19.34 52.20 -19.95
C LEU A 22 -18.54 50.91 -20.24
N LEU A 23 -17.24 50.99 -20.05
CA LEU A 23 -16.42 49.85 -19.78
C LEU A 23 -17.01 49.27 -18.48
N VAL A 24 -18.00 48.36 -18.62
CA VAL A 24 -18.23 47.38 -17.61
C VAL A 24 -16.95 46.55 -17.65
N SER A 25 -15.99 46.94 -16.81
CA SER A 25 -14.99 46.02 -16.32
C SER A 25 -15.81 44.91 -15.69
N CYS A 26 -15.98 43.79 -16.39
CA CYS A 26 -16.09 42.54 -15.67
C CYS A 26 -14.77 42.48 -14.89
N ASP A 27 -14.80 42.88 -13.65
CA ASP A 27 -13.98 42.25 -12.66
C ASP A 27 -14.40 40.78 -12.78
N ASP A 28 -13.68 40.01 -13.59
CA ASP A 28 -13.49 38.60 -13.33
C ASP A 28 -12.94 38.59 -11.90
N ASP A 29 -13.88 38.50 -10.97
CA ASP A 29 -13.59 37.98 -9.65
C ASP A 29 -13.00 36.60 -9.95
N MET A 30 -11.69 36.56 -10.24
CA MET A 30 -10.89 35.39 -10.09
C MET A 30 -10.93 35.09 -8.61
N GLY A 31 -12.11 34.63 -8.17
CA GLY A 31 -12.29 34.07 -6.87
C GLY A 31 -11.07 33.21 -6.66
N SER A 32 -10.30 33.51 -5.65
CA SER A 32 -9.19 32.70 -5.23
C SER A 32 -9.72 31.25 -5.26
N GLN A 33 -9.27 30.44 -6.21
CA GLN A 33 -9.64 29.03 -6.23
C GLN A 33 -9.21 28.51 -4.87
N GLU A 34 -10.20 28.20 -4.03
CA GLU A 34 -9.89 27.62 -2.73
C GLU A 34 -9.07 26.37 -3.01
N VAL A 35 -7.87 26.35 -2.44
CA VAL A 35 -6.99 25.17 -2.49
C VAL A 35 -7.81 23.99 -1.99
N PRO A 36 -7.93 22.90 -2.74
CA PRO A 36 -8.75 21.76 -2.32
C PRO A 36 -8.27 21.24 -0.97
N ASN A 37 -9.07 21.39 0.05
CA ASN A 37 -8.80 20.80 1.36
C ASN A 37 -9.30 19.35 1.38
N GLU A 38 -8.67 18.50 0.57
CA GLU A 38 -8.98 17.07 0.44
C GLU A 38 -7.77 16.21 0.87
N PRO A 39 -7.44 16.16 2.18
CA PRO A 39 -6.19 15.54 2.65
C PRO A 39 -6.09 14.04 2.40
N TYR A 40 -7.20 13.34 2.26
CA TYR A 40 -7.18 11.91 2.09
C TYR A 40 -7.04 11.53 0.62
N VAL A 41 -6.15 10.57 0.36
CA VAL A 41 -5.84 10.04 -0.96
C VAL A 41 -6.21 8.56 -1.00
N LEU A 42 -7.04 8.18 -1.96
CA LEU A 42 -7.46 6.79 -2.14
C LEU A 42 -7.08 6.29 -3.54
N SER A 43 -6.64 5.04 -3.62
CA SER A 43 -6.55 4.33 -4.89
C SER A 43 -7.77 3.43 -5.05
N LEU A 44 -8.62 3.72 -6.02
CA LEU A 44 -9.83 3.00 -6.34
C LEU A 44 -9.56 1.97 -7.44
N GLY A 45 -9.71 0.68 -7.15
CA GLY A 45 -9.67 -0.37 -8.16
C GLY A 45 -11.07 -0.63 -8.72
N ILE A 46 -11.27 -0.37 -10.00
CA ILE A 46 -12.54 -0.58 -10.70
C ILE A 46 -12.36 -1.71 -11.70
N THR A 47 -13.02 -2.84 -11.44
CA THR A 47 -12.95 -4.01 -12.31
C THR A 47 -14.19 -4.09 -13.18
N SER A 48 -13.98 -4.12 -14.50
CA SER A 48 -15.03 -4.31 -15.49
C SER A 48 -14.56 -5.30 -16.55
N ASN A 49 -15.37 -6.30 -16.87
CA ASN A 49 -15.06 -7.34 -17.86
C ASN A 49 -13.68 -8.02 -17.65
N GLY A 50 -13.32 -8.26 -16.38
CA GLY A 50 -12.05 -8.89 -16.01
C GLY A 50 -10.81 -7.99 -16.06
N THR A 51 -10.95 -6.73 -16.44
CA THR A 51 -9.88 -5.74 -16.42
C THR A 51 -10.04 -4.78 -15.25
N THR A 52 -8.97 -4.52 -14.53
CA THR A 52 -8.95 -3.55 -13.42
C THR A 52 -8.18 -2.30 -13.85
N THR A 53 -8.82 -1.15 -13.70
CA THR A 53 -8.19 0.16 -13.81
C THR A 53 -8.15 0.79 -12.42
N TYR A 54 -7.06 1.48 -12.11
CA TYR A 54 -6.89 2.20 -10.85
C TYR A 54 -7.06 3.69 -11.07
N TYR A 55 -7.74 4.34 -10.13
CA TYR A 55 -7.87 5.81 -10.08
C TYR A 55 -7.42 6.31 -8.72
N VAL A 56 -6.39 7.15 -8.68
CA VAL A 56 -5.99 7.81 -7.45
C VAL A 56 -6.77 9.11 -7.33
N VAL A 57 -7.58 9.20 -6.29
CA VAL A 57 -8.51 10.32 -6.03
C VAL A 57 -8.28 10.93 -4.66
N THR A 58 -8.81 12.12 -4.44
CA THR A 58 -8.82 12.79 -3.13
C THR A 58 -10.22 12.98 -2.59
N THR A 59 -10.32 13.12 -1.27
CA THR A 59 -11.55 13.51 -0.56
C THR A 59 -11.20 14.29 0.70
N ASN A 60 -12.11 15.13 1.15
CA ASN A 60 -12.00 15.88 2.41
C ASN A 60 -12.57 15.12 3.61
N ASP A 61 -13.43 14.14 3.39
CA ASP A 61 -14.10 13.42 4.48
C ASP A 61 -14.31 11.94 4.14
N LEU A 62 -13.72 11.07 4.96
CA LEU A 62 -13.88 9.61 4.89
C LEU A 62 -15.20 9.12 5.50
N MET A 63 -15.89 9.99 6.24
CA MET A 63 -17.15 9.66 6.93
C MET A 63 -18.37 10.32 6.28
N SER A 64 -18.19 10.95 5.12
CA SER A 64 -19.25 11.62 4.36
C SER A 64 -20.40 10.69 3.98
N SER A 65 -21.62 11.21 3.92
CA SER A 65 -22.76 10.51 3.32
C SER A 65 -22.69 10.46 1.78
N ALA A 66 -21.92 11.36 1.16
CA ALA A 66 -21.66 11.34 -0.28
C ALA A 66 -20.64 10.25 -0.62
N PRO A 67 -20.82 9.51 -1.73
CA PRO A 67 -19.90 8.46 -2.11
C PRO A 67 -18.58 9.03 -2.63
N ILE A 68 -17.47 8.38 -2.25
CA ILE A 68 -16.15 8.64 -2.84
C ILE A 68 -16.10 7.93 -4.20
N ASN A 69 -15.75 8.66 -5.26
CA ASN A 69 -15.72 8.13 -6.62
C ASN A 69 -14.65 8.84 -7.47
N ALA A 70 -14.43 8.33 -8.70
CA ALA A 70 -13.48 8.87 -9.66
C ALA A 70 -14.14 9.69 -10.80
N TYR A 71 -15.43 10.01 -10.70
CA TYR A 71 -16.13 10.69 -11.79
C TYR A 71 -15.57 12.10 -12.02
N GLY A 72 -15.00 12.32 -13.21
CA GLY A 72 -14.45 13.62 -13.62
C GLY A 72 -13.17 14.04 -12.89
N LYS A 73 -12.58 13.15 -12.08
CA LYS A 73 -11.37 13.43 -11.32
C LYS A 73 -10.52 12.19 -11.11
N GLY A 74 -9.28 12.41 -10.69
CA GLY A 74 -8.34 11.36 -10.33
C GLY A 74 -7.28 11.09 -11.39
N ILE A 75 -6.21 10.44 -10.94
CA ILE A 75 -5.10 10.00 -11.78
C ILE A 75 -5.35 8.56 -12.17
N GLU A 76 -5.54 8.30 -13.46
CA GLU A 76 -5.71 6.95 -13.99
C GLU A 76 -4.37 6.24 -14.07
N GLN A 77 -4.33 4.99 -13.62
CA GLN A 77 -3.14 4.15 -13.69
C GLN A 77 -3.49 2.76 -14.21
N ASN A 78 -2.68 2.30 -15.15
CA ASN A 78 -2.87 1.03 -15.84
C ASN A 78 -1.97 -0.08 -15.28
N GLY A 79 -2.42 -1.32 -15.45
CA GLY A 79 -1.74 -2.51 -14.99
C GLY A 79 -1.92 -2.73 -13.48
N TYR A 80 -1.30 -3.77 -12.96
CA TYR A 80 -1.37 -4.06 -11.53
C TYR A 80 -0.56 -3.03 -10.73
N ARG A 81 -1.17 -2.50 -9.68
CA ARG A 81 -0.55 -1.51 -8.79
C ARG A 81 -0.80 -1.86 -7.33
N ASP A 82 0.29 -1.76 -6.55
CA ASP A 82 0.26 -1.63 -5.09
C ASP A 82 0.65 -0.21 -4.70
N TYR A 83 0.20 0.23 -3.53
CA TYR A 83 0.44 1.60 -3.10
C TYR A 83 1.09 1.63 -1.73
N GLN A 84 2.03 2.54 -1.54
CA GLN A 84 2.70 2.77 -0.27
C GLN A 84 3.03 4.24 -0.10
N GLN A 85 2.74 4.80 1.07
CA GLN A 85 3.17 6.15 1.41
C GLN A 85 4.56 6.12 2.02
N ALA A 86 5.39 7.08 1.62
CA ALA A 86 6.59 7.48 2.33
C ALA A 86 6.64 9.01 2.34
N GLU A 87 6.69 9.61 3.52
CA GLU A 87 6.58 11.06 3.73
C GLU A 87 5.34 11.65 3.02
N GLN A 88 5.51 12.65 2.17
CA GLN A 88 4.45 13.28 1.39
C GLN A 88 4.32 12.71 -0.03
N THR A 89 4.82 11.48 -0.25
CA THR A 89 4.73 10.78 -1.53
C THR A 89 3.96 9.49 -1.40
N VAL A 90 2.94 9.32 -2.21
CA VAL A 90 2.30 8.03 -2.45
C VAL A 90 2.99 7.38 -3.64
N PHE A 91 3.67 6.27 -3.40
CA PHE A 91 4.25 5.45 -4.46
C PHE A 91 3.22 4.48 -5.00
N SER A 92 2.96 4.57 -6.31
CA SER A 92 2.23 3.57 -7.07
C SER A 92 3.25 2.59 -7.65
N ILE A 93 3.30 1.39 -7.09
CA ILE A 93 4.32 0.38 -7.36
C ILE A 93 3.73 -0.68 -8.28
N GLY A 94 4.39 -0.94 -9.40
CA GLY A 94 3.98 -1.99 -10.33
C GLY A 94 4.13 -3.39 -9.74
N GLY A 95 3.31 -4.30 -10.23
CA GLY A 95 3.33 -5.72 -9.92
C GLY A 95 2.86 -6.54 -11.11
N LEU A 96 2.96 -7.87 -11.07
CA LEU A 96 2.50 -8.79 -12.12
C LEU A 96 2.97 -8.40 -13.54
N GLY A 97 4.28 -8.11 -13.69
CA GLY A 97 4.89 -7.73 -14.96
C GLY A 97 5.01 -6.22 -15.20
N VAL A 98 4.38 -5.39 -14.39
CA VAL A 98 4.61 -3.95 -14.41
C VAL A 98 5.87 -3.64 -13.59
N THR A 99 6.87 -3.03 -14.22
CA THR A 99 8.20 -2.80 -13.61
C THR A 99 8.43 -1.36 -13.18
N SER A 100 7.46 -0.47 -13.33
CA SER A 100 7.58 0.94 -12.97
C SER A 100 7.00 1.23 -11.58
N ALA A 101 7.58 2.22 -10.92
CA ALA A 101 6.98 2.90 -9.78
C ALA A 101 6.84 4.39 -10.09
N THR A 102 5.71 4.99 -9.70
CA THR A 102 5.38 6.40 -9.93
C THR A 102 5.16 7.07 -8.57
N GLY A 103 5.74 8.25 -8.37
CA GLY A 103 5.47 9.10 -7.22
C GLY A 103 4.29 10.01 -7.48
N ILE A 104 3.38 10.10 -6.51
CA ILE A 104 2.22 10.98 -6.51
C ILE A 104 2.33 11.90 -5.30
N GLN A 105 2.26 13.21 -5.53
CA GLN A 105 2.36 14.24 -4.50
C GLN A 105 1.30 15.33 -4.74
N ARG A 106 1.17 16.25 -3.80
CA ARG A 106 0.41 17.49 -4.03
C ARG A 106 1.27 18.52 -4.75
N ASP A 107 0.66 19.25 -5.65
CA ASP A 107 1.24 20.45 -6.23
C ASP A 107 1.06 21.67 -5.31
N GLY A 108 1.58 22.82 -5.73
CA GLY A 108 1.45 24.09 -4.98
C GLY A 108 0.01 24.60 -4.84
N ASN A 109 -0.95 24.04 -5.60
CA ASN A 109 -2.38 24.36 -5.55
C ASN A 109 -3.18 23.31 -4.78
N GLY A 110 -2.51 22.31 -4.17
CA GLY A 110 -3.14 21.26 -3.37
C GLY A 110 -3.73 20.08 -4.16
N TYR A 111 -3.61 20.07 -5.49
CA TYR A 111 -4.05 18.96 -6.32
C TYR A 111 -2.99 17.83 -6.32
N ILE A 112 -3.45 16.58 -6.39
CA ILE A 112 -2.53 15.45 -6.59
C ILE A 112 -2.08 15.39 -8.04
N GLN A 113 -0.80 15.07 -8.23
CA GLN A 113 -0.20 14.87 -9.55
C GLN A 113 0.89 13.81 -9.52
N GLU A 114 1.17 13.19 -10.65
CA GLU A 114 2.36 12.39 -10.84
C GLU A 114 3.58 13.33 -10.95
N VAL A 115 4.57 13.14 -10.09
CA VAL A 115 5.75 14.00 -10.02
C VAL A 115 7.02 13.35 -10.57
N GLY A 116 6.98 12.07 -10.87
CA GLY A 116 8.07 11.34 -11.49
C GLY A 116 7.84 9.83 -11.47
N ASN A 117 8.66 9.12 -12.23
CA ASN A 117 8.65 7.67 -12.26
C ASN A 117 10.06 7.11 -12.43
N PHE A 118 10.25 5.87 -12.02
CA PHE A 118 11.46 5.11 -12.26
C PHE A 118 11.10 3.65 -12.58
N VAL A 119 12.01 2.95 -13.23
CA VAL A 119 11.77 1.60 -13.75
C VAL A 119 12.81 0.63 -13.21
N PHE A 120 12.34 -0.51 -12.74
CA PHE A 120 13.17 -1.65 -12.36
C PHE A 120 13.42 -2.57 -13.55
N ASN A 121 14.43 -3.44 -13.47
CA ASN A 121 14.70 -4.42 -14.53
C ASN A 121 13.67 -5.56 -14.55
N ALA A 122 13.10 -5.87 -13.37
CA ALA A 122 12.03 -6.84 -13.20
C ALA A 122 10.95 -6.27 -12.28
N THR A 123 9.86 -6.98 -12.09
CA THR A 123 8.80 -6.57 -11.14
C THR A 123 9.37 -6.45 -9.74
N PRO A 124 9.23 -5.29 -9.06
CA PRO A 124 9.64 -5.14 -7.68
C PRO A 124 8.76 -6.01 -6.76
N ILE A 125 9.38 -6.67 -5.79
CA ILE A 125 8.71 -7.60 -4.87
C ILE A 125 8.85 -7.23 -3.41
N GLY A 126 9.63 -6.21 -3.09
CA GLY A 126 9.79 -5.66 -1.74
C GLY A 126 10.03 -4.17 -1.84
N PHE A 127 9.42 -3.41 -0.94
CA PHE A 127 9.55 -1.96 -0.88
C PHE A 127 9.36 -1.52 0.56
N CYS A 128 10.39 -0.96 1.20
CA CYS A 128 10.29 -0.51 2.58
C CYS A 128 11.04 0.80 2.82
N GLN A 129 10.49 1.66 3.67
CA GLN A 129 11.14 2.91 4.06
C GLN A 129 12.31 2.62 5.00
N VAL A 130 13.47 3.24 4.70
CA VAL A 130 14.67 3.15 5.51
C VAL A 130 14.76 4.36 6.44
N ASP A 131 14.63 5.56 5.86
CA ASP A 131 14.60 6.85 6.56
C ASP A 131 13.68 7.82 5.82
N ASN A 132 13.66 9.10 6.23
CA ASN A 132 12.78 10.12 5.66
C ASN A 132 13.11 10.51 4.20
N SER A 133 14.23 10.06 3.68
CA SER A 133 14.68 10.36 2.31
C SER A 133 14.83 9.13 1.43
N THR A 134 14.83 7.94 2.02
CA THR A 134 15.25 6.73 1.31
C THR A 134 14.30 5.55 1.52
N MET A 135 13.96 4.88 0.45
CA MET A 135 13.37 3.54 0.46
C MET A 135 14.35 2.51 -0.06
N ALA A 136 14.27 1.29 0.44
CA ALA A 136 14.89 0.12 -0.15
C ALA A 136 13.87 -0.65 -0.99
N ALA A 137 14.26 -1.03 -2.19
CA ALA A 137 13.46 -1.87 -3.07
C ALA A 137 14.24 -3.14 -3.44
N LEU A 138 13.51 -4.21 -3.75
CA LEU A 138 14.05 -5.51 -4.07
C LEU A 138 13.35 -6.09 -5.30
N GLU A 139 14.13 -6.61 -6.24
CA GLU A 139 13.65 -7.47 -7.31
C GLU A 139 14.32 -8.85 -7.27
N LEU A 140 13.56 -9.88 -7.58
CA LEU A 140 14.06 -11.24 -7.83
C LEU A 140 13.98 -11.57 -9.32
N PRO A 141 14.94 -12.33 -9.86
CA PRO A 141 14.78 -12.92 -11.17
C PRO A 141 13.54 -13.83 -11.21
N ALA A 142 13.02 -14.09 -12.40
CA ALA A 142 11.93 -15.04 -12.57
C ALA A 142 12.32 -16.41 -11.97
N SER A 143 11.34 -17.12 -11.44
CA SER A 143 11.56 -18.44 -10.79
C SER A 143 12.18 -19.49 -11.71
N THR A 144 12.08 -19.31 -13.02
CA THR A 144 12.76 -20.13 -14.04
C THR A 144 14.26 -19.86 -14.15
N ASN A 145 14.72 -18.73 -13.62
CA ASN A 145 16.12 -18.27 -13.70
C ASN A 145 16.85 -18.59 -12.39
N LYS A 146 16.78 -19.82 -11.93
CA LYS A 146 17.45 -20.29 -10.72
C LYS A 146 18.95 -20.01 -10.75
N GLY A 147 19.51 -19.61 -9.61
CA GLY A 147 20.92 -19.27 -9.47
C GLY A 147 21.28 -17.85 -9.89
N GLN A 148 20.35 -17.07 -10.44
CA GLN A 148 20.59 -15.65 -10.66
C GLN A 148 20.49 -14.86 -9.36
N ASN A 149 21.28 -13.79 -9.30
CA ASN A 149 21.33 -12.92 -8.14
C ASN A 149 20.04 -12.09 -7.99
N LEU A 150 19.67 -11.79 -6.76
CA LEU A 150 18.67 -10.77 -6.47
C LEU A 150 19.30 -9.37 -6.56
N THR A 151 18.50 -8.36 -6.78
CA THR A 151 18.95 -6.97 -6.88
C THR A 151 18.23 -6.09 -5.88
N PHE A 152 19.01 -5.37 -5.07
CA PHE A 152 18.53 -4.31 -4.20
C PHE A 152 18.73 -2.94 -4.83
N TYR A 153 17.85 -2.04 -4.51
CA TYR A 153 17.92 -0.64 -4.90
C TYR A 153 17.76 0.27 -3.68
N SER A 154 18.47 1.41 -3.67
CA SER A 154 18.06 2.56 -2.88
C SER A 154 17.29 3.52 -3.78
N VAL A 155 16.15 3.97 -3.29
CA VAL A 155 15.27 4.92 -3.97
C VAL A 155 15.25 6.20 -3.15
N ASP A 156 15.62 7.31 -3.75
CA ASP A 156 15.47 8.63 -3.13
C ASP A 156 14.01 9.09 -3.26
N ILE A 157 13.39 9.39 -2.12
CA ILE A 157 11.97 9.77 -2.03
C ILE A 157 11.70 11.13 -2.64
N ASN A 158 12.66 12.05 -2.53
CA ASN A 158 12.49 13.45 -2.96
C ASN A 158 12.69 13.62 -4.48
N SER A 159 13.75 12.97 -5.01
CA SER A 159 14.06 13.04 -6.44
C SER A 159 13.40 11.94 -7.28
N LEU A 160 12.73 10.98 -6.63
CA LEU A 160 12.08 9.83 -7.27
C LEU A 160 13.02 9.09 -8.22
N SER A 161 14.21 8.79 -7.72
CA SER A 161 15.27 8.19 -8.53
C SER A 161 15.94 7.01 -7.83
N LEU A 162 16.45 6.07 -8.63
CA LEU A 162 17.28 4.97 -8.16
C LEU A 162 18.71 5.49 -7.93
N THR A 163 19.12 5.62 -6.67
CA THR A 163 20.43 6.17 -6.29
C THR A 163 21.50 5.11 -6.09
N LYS A 164 21.10 3.86 -5.87
CA LYS A 164 22.01 2.73 -5.70
C LYS A 164 21.37 1.46 -6.25
N ARG A 165 22.19 0.60 -6.85
CA ARG A 165 21.82 -0.75 -7.29
C ARG A 165 22.91 -1.71 -6.87
N VAL A 166 22.54 -2.78 -6.16
CA VAL A 166 23.46 -3.82 -5.73
C VAL A 166 22.87 -5.19 -6.05
N THR A 167 23.63 -5.97 -6.80
CA THR A 167 23.29 -7.36 -7.09
C THR A 167 24.03 -8.28 -6.10
N THR A 168 23.31 -9.19 -5.47
CA THR A 168 23.87 -10.09 -4.46
C THR A 168 23.26 -11.49 -4.60
N THR A 169 23.93 -12.47 -4.03
CA THR A 169 23.48 -13.86 -4.06
C THR A 169 22.10 -13.97 -3.37
N PRO A 170 21.13 -14.65 -3.96
CA PRO A 170 19.87 -14.92 -3.32
C PRO A 170 20.05 -15.85 -2.13
N VAL A 171 19.08 -15.82 -1.23
CA VAL A 171 19.00 -16.82 -0.18
C VAL A 171 18.96 -18.22 -0.83
N ALA A 172 19.78 -19.13 -0.34
CA ALA A 172 19.84 -20.49 -0.89
C ALA A 172 18.44 -21.15 -0.77
N PRO A 173 17.93 -21.77 -1.83
CA PRO A 173 16.74 -22.58 -1.75
C PRO A 173 16.97 -23.78 -0.81
N LEU A 174 15.89 -24.33 -0.25
CA LEU A 174 15.99 -25.54 0.59
C LEU A 174 16.34 -26.79 -0.22
N ASP A 175 16.00 -26.76 -1.50
CA ASP A 175 16.27 -27.81 -2.48
C ASP A 175 16.35 -27.21 -3.90
N ASP A 176 16.56 -28.06 -4.90
CA ASP A 176 16.74 -27.64 -6.30
C ASP A 176 15.47 -27.12 -6.97
N ILE A 177 14.30 -27.31 -6.36
CA ILE A 177 13.00 -26.94 -6.94
C ILE A 177 12.35 -25.74 -6.23
N THR A 178 12.80 -25.36 -5.04
CA THR A 178 12.22 -24.24 -4.30
C THR A 178 12.80 -22.89 -4.75
N TRP A 179 11.97 -21.88 -4.65
CA TRP A 179 12.25 -20.49 -4.94
C TRP A 179 11.87 -19.61 -3.75
N PRO A 180 12.69 -18.62 -3.35
CA PRO A 180 12.33 -17.76 -2.22
C PRO A 180 11.24 -16.76 -2.62
N SER A 181 9.99 -17.10 -2.33
CA SER A 181 8.88 -16.16 -2.51
C SER A 181 8.87 -15.12 -1.39
N VAL A 182 9.22 -13.88 -1.70
CA VAL A 182 9.28 -12.79 -0.71
C VAL A 182 7.89 -12.41 -0.24
N THR A 183 7.72 -12.30 1.07
CA THR A 183 6.45 -12.01 1.75
C THR A 183 6.51 -10.77 2.64
N GLY A 184 7.67 -10.17 2.79
CA GLY A 184 7.84 -8.92 3.53
C GLY A 184 9.27 -8.39 3.47
N SER A 185 9.39 -7.08 3.64
CA SER A 185 10.66 -6.38 3.79
C SER A 185 10.55 -5.32 4.88
N ALA A 186 11.60 -5.16 5.69
CA ALA A 186 11.67 -4.13 6.72
C ALA A 186 13.10 -3.68 6.97
N TYR A 187 13.27 -2.45 7.44
CA TYR A 187 14.55 -1.91 7.87
C TYR A 187 14.54 -1.61 9.38
N SER A 188 15.56 -2.11 10.09
CA SER A 188 15.80 -1.76 11.49
C SER A 188 17.28 -1.92 11.84
N GLY A 189 17.84 -0.98 12.62
CA GLY A 189 19.16 -1.08 13.23
C GLY A 189 20.32 -1.35 12.24
N GLY A 190 20.25 -0.77 11.02
CA GLY A 190 21.28 -0.96 9.99
C GLY A 190 21.16 -2.27 9.20
N ASN A 191 20.04 -2.98 9.35
CA ASN A 191 19.76 -4.23 8.63
C ASN A 191 18.46 -4.14 7.83
N LEU A 192 18.45 -4.83 6.69
CA LEU A 192 17.24 -5.18 5.96
C LEU A 192 16.86 -6.62 6.27
N TYR A 193 15.60 -6.83 6.62
CA TYR A 193 15.01 -8.13 6.92
C TYR A 193 14.03 -8.47 5.81
N ILE A 194 14.23 -9.62 5.18
CA ILE A 194 13.42 -10.10 4.06
C ILE A 194 12.80 -11.43 4.47
N SER A 195 11.50 -11.43 4.74
CA SER A 195 10.78 -12.68 4.95
C SER A 195 10.43 -13.33 3.61
N TYR A 196 10.49 -14.63 3.57
CA TYR A 196 10.16 -15.38 2.36
C TYR A 196 9.65 -16.78 2.69
N VAL A 197 8.94 -17.37 1.73
CA VAL A 197 8.53 -18.77 1.73
C VAL A 197 9.36 -19.52 0.68
N PRO A 198 10.15 -20.53 1.06
CA PRO A 198 10.73 -21.41 0.09
C PRO A 198 9.63 -22.28 -0.51
N MET A 199 9.27 -22.04 -1.76
CA MET A 199 8.15 -22.70 -2.41
C MET A 199 8.50 -23.25 -3.79
N ASN A 200 7.78 -24.24 -4.24
CA ASN A 200 7.79 -24.66 -5.63
C ASN A 200 6.96 -23.66 -6.46
N PRO A 201 7.54 -22.96 -7.44
CA PRO A 201 6.84 -21.90 -8.18
C PRO A 201 5.71 -22.41 -9.09
N ASN A 202 5.65 -23.72 -9.36
CA ASN A 202 4.61 -24.30 -10.21
C ASN A 202 3.39 -24.77 -9.41
N THR A 203 3.60 -25.21 -8.16
CA THR A 203 2.55 -25.81 -7.32
C THR A 203 2.20 -24.95 -6.11
N PHE A 204 2.98 -23.93 -5.82
CA PHE A 204 2.91 -23.11 -4.59
C PHE A 204 3.09 -23.92 -3.30
N ALA A 205 3.53 -25.17 -3.40
CA ALA A 205 3.84 -25.98 -2.24
C ALA A 205 5.20 -25.60 -1.64
N THR A 206 5.30 -25.66 -0.32
CA THR A 206 6.56 -25.51 0.39
C THR A 206 6.90 -26.77 1.18
N PRO A 207 8.17 -27.19 1.23
CA PRO A 207 8.61 -28.27 2.11
C PRO A 207 8.68 -27.84 3.59
N ALA A 208 8.66 -26.54 3.87
CA ALA A 208 8.80 -25.96 5.20
C ALA A 208 7.51 -25.31 5.67
N VAL A 209 6.53 -26.13 6.04
CA VAL A 209 5.16 -25.73 6.39
C VAL A 209 5.04 -25.09 7.78
N ASP A 210 6.03 -25.29 8.63
CA ASP A 210 6.06 -24.92 10.06
C ASP A 210 7.25 -24.02 10.43
N THR A 211 7.86 -23.37 9.45
CA THR A 211 9.08 -22.59 9.67
C THR A 211 8.97 -21.19 9.10
N ALA A 212 9.23 -20.19 9.94
CA ALA A 212 9.45 -18.82 9.55
C ALA A 212 10.88 -18.63 9.02
N PHE A 213 11.03 -18.03 7.84
CA PHE A 213 12.33 -17.71 7.24
C PHE A 213 12.50 -16.22 7.05
N VAL A 214 13.63 -15.68 7.54
CA VAL A 214 14.03 -14.28 7.36
C VAL A 214 15.50 -14.20 6.98
N ALA A 215 15.78 -13.67 5.81
CA ALA A 215 17.13 -13.33 5.38
C ALA A 215 17.50 -11.91 5.84
N VAL A 216 18.67 -11.74 6.42
CA VAL A 216 19.18 -10.47 6.91
C VAL A 216 20.31 -10.00 6.03
N TYR A 217 20.21 -8.74 5.58
CA TYR A 217 21.24 -8.06 4.79
C TYR A 217 21.68 -6.79 5.50
N SER A 218 22.97 -6.43 5.36
CA SER A 218 23.43 -5.12 5.84
C SER A 218 22.84 -3.99 4.98
N TYR A 219 22.66 -2.81 5.57
CA TYR A 219 22.35 -1.59 4.85
C TYR A 219 23.41 -0.53 5.19
N PRO A 220 23.93 0.26 4.23
CA PRO A 220 23.49 0.38 2.83
C PRO A 220 24.21 -0.55 1.84
N ASP A 221 24.98 -1.52 2.29
CA ASP A 221 25.82 -2.35 1.39
C ASP A 221 25.09 -3.52 0.76
N PHE A 222 23.93 -3.89 1.32
CA PHE A 222 23.10 -5.01 0.87
C PHE A 222 23.85 -6.35 0.83
N LYS A 223 24.79 -6.56 1.77
CA LYS A 223 25.50 -7.83 1.92
C LYS A 223 24.70 -8.79 2.77
N PHE A 224 24.55 -10.01 2.31
CA PHE A 224 23.93 -11.08 3.10
C PHE A 224 24.71 -11.30 4.40
N LYS A 225 24.01 -11.32 5.53
CA LYS A 225 24.56 -11.53 6.87
C LYS A 225 24.20 -12.88 7.42
N LYS A 226 22.90 -13.23 7.39
CA LYS A 226 22.39 -14.41 8.08
C LYS A 226 21.03 -14.84 7.55
N LEU A 227 20.74 -16.13 7.66
CA LEU A 227 19.38 -16.69 7.55
C LEU A 227 18.89 -17.01 8.96
N MET A 228 17.79 -16.38 9.36
CA MET A 228 17.07 -16.66 10.59
C MET A 228 15.95 -17.66 10.31
N LYS A 229 15.71 -18.58 11.27
CA LYS A 229 14.63 -19.56 11.22
C LYS A 229 13.95 -19.65 12.58
N ASP A 230 12.64 -19.88 12.59
CA ASP A 230 11.87 -20.10 13.80
C ASP A 230 10.73 -21.09 13.53
N THR A 231 10.56 -22.06 14.43
CA THR A 231 9.55 -23.12 14.30
C THR A 231 8.39 -22.98 15.30
N ARG A 232 8.34 -21.88 16.05
CA ARG A 232 7.20 -21.59 16.96
C ARG A 232 5.93 -21.24 16.19
N THR A 233 6.08 -20.86 14.90
CA THR A 233 4.99 -20.58 13.98
C THR A 233 5.37 -21.03 12.56
N GLY A 234 4.54 -20.73 11.57
CA GLY A 234 4.83 -20.98 10.16
C GLY A 234 5.37 -19.74 9.42
N ASN A 235 5.10 -19.67 8.14
CA ASN A 235 5.60 -18.65 7.25
C ASN A 235 5.19 -17.25 7.64
N ILE A 236 6.12 -16.29 7.57
CA ILE A 236 5.88 -14.87 7.83
C ILE A 236 5.21 -14.23 6.61
N GLY A 237 4.20 -13.39 6.86
CA GLY A 237 3.46 -12.65 5.84
C GLY A 237 2.59 -13.54 4.96
N SER A 238 2.23 -13.01 3.81
CA SER A 238 1.47 -13.73 2.78
C SER A 238 1.95 -13.34 1.38
N TRP A 239 1.50 -14.09 0.37
CA TRP A 239 1.78 -13.77 -1.02
C TRP A 239 1.48 -12.31 -1.32
N ASN A 240 1.68 -11.55 -1.98
CA ASN A 240 1.37 -10.16 -2.35
C ASN A 240 1.06 -9.17 -1.19
N ALA A 241 0.91 -9.63 0.05
CA ALA A 241 0.53 -8.73 1.13
C ALA A 241 1.67 -7.81 1.59
N PHE A 242 2.93 -8.21 1.44
CA PHE A 242 4.14 -7.47 1.85
C PHE A 242 4.08 -6.86 3.26
N ASN A 243 3.20 -7.39 4.11
CA ASN A 243 3.00 -6.93 5.48
C ASN A 243 3.49 -7.94 6.52
N GLY A 244 4.49 -8.73 6.14
CA GLY A 244 5.13 -9.68 7.06
C GLY A 244 5.74 -9.02 8.29
N PHE A 245 6.20 -7.77 8.15
CA PHE A 245 6.83 -7.02 9.23
C PHE A 245 6.19 -5.66 9.44
N GLN A 246 6.13 -5.23 10.72
CA GLN A 246 5.93 -3.83 11.09
C GLN A 246 6.82 -3.48 12.28
N LYS A 247 7.19 -2.22 12.39
CA LYS A 247 8.17 -1.71 13.34
C LYS A 247 7.48 -0.91 14.44
N ASP A 248 7.86 -1.16 15.71
CA ASP A 248 7.43 -0.36 16.83
C ASP A 248 8.30 0.91 17.04
N GLU A 249 7.96 1.72 18.03
CA GLU A 249 8.61 2.97 18.35
C GLU A 249 10.06 2.77 18.86
N GLN A 250 10.39 1.59 19.36
CA GLN A 250 11.72 1.20 19.82
C GLN A 250 12.58 0.63 18.69
N GLY A 251 11.99 0.47 17.49
CA GLY A 251 12.67 -0.12 16.33
C GLY A 251 12.64 -1.66 16.31
N ASN A 252 11.92 -2.32 17.24
CA ASN A 252 11.72 -3.75 17.13
C ASN A 252 10.80 -4.07 15.96
N LEU A 253 11.05 -5.19 15.30
CA LEU A 253 10.19 -5.70 14.24
C LEU A 253 9.29 -6.80 14.79
N TYR A 254 8.00 -6.63 14.59
CA TYR A 254 7.05 -7.73 14.75
C TYR A 254 6.87 -8.40 13.41
N ALA A 255 6.93 -9.73 13.41
CA ALA A 255 6.77 -10.58 12.23
C ALA A 255 5.47 -11.36 12.37
N MET A 256 4.51 -11.11 11.49
CA MET A 256 3.21 -11.77 11.50
C MET A 256 3.26 -13.03 10.64
N SER A 257 2.85 -14.16 11.22
CA SER A 257 2.69 -15.42 10.52
C SER A 257 1.22 -15.66 10.19
N ASN A 258 0.90 -15.73 8.91
CA ASN A 258 -0.47 -15.95 8.44
C ASN A 258 -0.88 -17.43 8.60
N THR A 259 -0.09 -18.38 8.22
CA THR A 259 -0.35 -19.84 8.20
C THR A 259 -1.73 -20.30 7.66
N SER A 260 -2.50 -19.42 7.06
CA SER A 260 -3.79 -19.70 6.44
C SER A 260 -3.61 -20.10 4.97
N LEU A 261 -4.49 -20.97 4.44
CA LEU A 261 -4.54 -21.26 2.99
C LEU A 261 -4.83 -20.01 2.16
N THR A 262 -5.48 -19.01 2.76
CA THR A 262 -5.78 -17.73 2.11
C THR A 262 -4.53 -16.95 1.71
N ASN A 263 -3.36 -17.25 2.30
CA ASN A 263 -2.09 -16.64 1.92
C ASN A 263 -1.56 -17.03 0.54
N GLY A 264 -2.23 -17.96 -0.14
CA GLY A 264 -1.86 -18.42 -1.47
C GLY A 264 -0.88 -19.60 -1.49
N PHE A 265 -0.40 -20.08 -0.33
CA PHE A 265 0.46 -21.24 -0.21
C PHE A 265 -0.35 -22.47 0.20
N SER A 266 0.01 -23.65 -0.30
CA SER A 266 -0.73 -24.90 -0.08
C SER A 266 -0.38 -25.61 1.23
N GLN A 267 -0.03 -24.85 2.26
CA GLN A 267 0.35 -25.41 3.56
C GLN A 267 -0.18 -24.56 4.71
N THR A 268 -0.42 -25.20 5.83
CA THR A 268 -0.93 -24.52 7.04
C THR A 268 -0.56 -25.31 8.30
N ALA A 269 0.67 -25.70 8.43
CA ALA A 269 1.16 -26.21 9.71
C ALA A 269 1.68 -25.04 10.55
N GLY A 270 1.68 -25.21 11.85
CA GLY A 270 1.99 -24.16 12.82
C GLY A 270 0.84 -23.19 13.05
N HIS A 271 0.87 -22.49 14.18
CA HIS A 271 -0.15 -21.54 14.56
C HIS A 271 0.14 -20.15 13.96
N SER A 272 -0.92 -19.43 13.63
CA SER A 272 -0.85 -18.04 13.25
C SER A 272 -0.56 -17.16 14.47
N GLY A 273 0.40 -16.23 14.35
CA GLY A 273 0.79 -15.39 15.48
C GLY A 273 1.89 -14.39 15.14
N PHE A 274 2.50 -13.85 16.18
CA PHE A 274 3.55 -12.84 16.05
C PHE A 274 4.84 -13.29 16.72
N LEU A 275 5.93 -13.22 15.97
CA LEU A 275 7.29 -13.23 16.48
C LEU A 275 7.80 -11.81 16.61
N ARG A 276 8.89 -11.62 17.34
CA ARG A 276 9.59 -10.33 17.47
C ARG A 276 11.06 -10.47 17.15
N ILE A 277 11.64 -9.43 16.56
CA ILE A 277 13.09 -9.23 16.39
C ILE A 277 13.41 -7.92 17.08
N LYS A 278 14.29 -7.93 18.09
CA LYS A 278 14.71 -6.70 18.76
C LYS A 278 15.51 -5.80 17.81
N ALA A 279 15.44 -4.50 18.01
CA ALA A 279 16.09 -3.51 17.13
C ALA A 279 17.58 -3.84 16.93
N GLY A 280 17.97 -3.99 15.65
CA GLY A 280 19.34 -4.30 15.25
C GLY A 280 19.81 -5.75 15.45
N GLU A 281 19.01 -6.58 16.13
CA GLU A 281 19.33 -8.00 16.34
C GLU A 281 19.13 -8.82 15.06
N THR A 282 19.85 -9.94 14.97
CA THR A 282 19.76 -10.88 13.83
C THR A 282 19.28 -12.25 14.27
N GLU A 283 18.46 -12.27 15.32
CA GLU A 283 17.79 -13.44 15.88
C GLU A 283 16.35 -13.07 16.23
N PHE A 284 15.45 -14.04 16.16
CA PHE A 284 14.15 -13.90 16.77
C PHE A 284 14.30 -13.85 18.30
N ASP A 285 13.52 -12.99 18.94
CA ASP A 285 13.45 -12.90 20.39
C ASP A 285 12.88 -14.21 20.96
N SER A 286 13.69 -14.96 21.69
CA SER A 286 13.30 -16.22 22.30
C SER A 286 12.19 -16.08 23.34
N ASP A 287 12.10 -14.90 23.98
CA ASP A 287 11.16 -14.63 25.08
C ASP A 287 9.81 -14.10 24.58
N TYR A 288 9.70 -13.89 23.25
CA TYR A 288 8.47 -13.35 22.65
C TYR A 288 7.93 -14.25 21.56
N PHE A 289 6.77 -14.79 21.81
CA PHE A 289 5.84 -15.35 20.84
C PHE A 289 4.41 -15.07 21.31
N PHE A 290 3.59 -14.53 20.43
CA PHE A 290 2.15 -14.40 20.68
C PHE A 290 1.41 -15.37 19.76
N ASP A 291 0.94 -16.47 20.32
CA ASP A 291 0.12 -17.47 19.66
C ASP A 291 -1.32 -16.96 19.55
N PHE A 292 -1.60 -16.24 18.48
CA PHE A 292 -2.92 -15.65 18.25
C PHE A 292 -3.97 -16.72 17.96
N GLU A 293 -3.60 -17.78 17.24
CA GLU A 293 -4.51 -18.86 16.89
C GLU A 293 -4.92 -19.68 18.11
N ALA A 294 -3.99 -19.96 19.02
CA ALA A 294 -4.33 -20.64 20.28
C ALA A 294 -5.28 -19.80 21.15
N LEU A 295 -5.13 -18.46 21.12
CA LEU A 295 -6.01 -17.58 21.85
C LEU A 295 -7.43 -17.50 21.27
N THR A 296 -7.57 -17.44 19.95
CA THR A 296 -8.81 -17.05 19.28
C THR A 296 -9.47 -18.15 18.45
N GLY A 297 -8.72 -19.18 18.06
CA GLY A 297 -9.11 -20.16 17.06
C GLY A 297 -9.07 -19.64 15.62
N TYR A 298 -8.57 -18.43 15.38
CA TYR A 298 -8.53 -17.77 14.08
C TYR A 298 -7.10 -17.54 13.59
N LYS A 299 -6.94 -17.35 12.29
CA LYS A 299 -5.66 -17.03 11.64
C LYS A 299 -5.64 -15.58 11.19
N ILE A 300 -4.52 -14.87 11.42
CA ILE A 300 -4.37 -13.48 10.98
C ILE A 300 -4.18 -13.46 9.46
N ALA A 301 -4.99 -12.68 8.76
CA ALA A 301 -4.87 -12.48 7.31
C ALA A 301 -4.06 -11.23 6.99
N HIS A 302 -4.42 -10.11 7.63
CA HIS A 302 -3.81 -8.79 7.41
C HIS A 302 -3.69 -8.02 8.72
N TRP A 303 -2.79 -7.05 8.77
CA TRP A 303 -2.59 -6.26 9.98
C TRP A 303 -1.93 -4.91 9.71
N LEU A 304 -2.17 -3.97 10.65
CA LEU A 304 -1.52 -2.67 10.73
C LEU A 304 -1.14 -2.39 12.19
N TYR A 305 0.12 -2.07 12.44
CA TYR A 305 0.59 -1.59 13.74
C TYR A 305 0.11 -0.15 13.98
N LEU A 306 -0.48 0.09 15.14
CA LEU A 306 -1.17 1.35 15.47
C LEU A 306 -0.38 2.22 16.48
N GLY A 307 0.75 1.72 16.95
CA GLY A 307 1.48 2.34 18.04
C GLY A 307 1.17 1.70 19.41
N ASN A 308 2.11 1.88 20.35
CA ASN A 308 1.98 1.41 21.74
C ASN A 308 1.61 -0.08 21.89
N GLY A 309 2.09 -0.92 20.99
CA GLY A 309 1.81 -2.35 20.98
C GLY A 309 0.41 -2.72 20.46
N LYS A 310 -0.38 -1.77 19.98
CA LYS A 310 -1.71 -2.04 19.41
C LYS A 310 -1.62 -2.34 17.92
N VAL A 311 -2.54 -3.19 17.46
CA VAL A 311 -2.65 -3.62 16.08
C VAL A 311 -4.12 -3.65 15.69
N TYR A 312 -4.44 -3.17 14.49
CA TYR A 312 -5.68 -3.48 13.79
C TYR A 312 -5.42 -4.63 12.83
N ALA A 313 -6.25 -5.67 12.87
CA ALA A 313 -6.06 -6.84 12.03
C ALA A 313 -7.37 -7.38 11.47
N GLU A 314 -7.26 -8.04 10.31
CA GLU A 314 -8.25 -8.96 9.79
C GLU A 314 -7.87 -10.38 10.21
N ALA A 315 -8.77 -11.06 10.88
CA ALA A 315 -8.62 -12.45 11.29
C ALA A 315 -9.58 -13.33 10.48
N ASN A 316 -9.04 -14.34 9.82
CA ASN A 316 -9.81 -15.30 9.04
C ASN A 316 -10.43 -16.36 9.96
N THR A 317 -11.76 -16.45 9.93
CA THR A 317 -12.53 -17.41 10.74
C THR A 317 -12.80 -18.72 10.03
N ASN A 318 -12.51 -18.80 8.71
CA ASN A 318 -12.76 -19.96 7.89
C ASN A 318 -11.46 -20.66 7.46
N GLN A 319 -10.95 -21.54 8.29
CA GLN A 319 -9.70 -22.27 8.03
C GLN A 319 -9.78 -23.23 6.83
N LYS A 320 -10.97 -23.44 6.26
CA LYS A 320 -11.18 -24.26 5.07
C LYS A 320 -11.33 -23.44 3.78
N ALA A 321 -11.19 -22.12 3.85
CA ALA A 321 -11.18 -21.29 2.66
C ALA A 321 -10.07 -21.73 1.69
N GLY A 322 -10.35 -21.63 0.40
CA GLY A 322 -9.37 -21.99 -0.63
C GLY A 322 -8.22 -20.99 -0.71
N ALA A 323 -7.17 -21.34 -1.43
CA ALA A 323 -6.07 -20.42 -1.73
C ALA A 323 -6.60 -19.15 -2.39
N TRP A 324 -6.06 -18.01 -2.00
CA TRP A 324 -6.45 -16.66 -2.46
C TRP A 324 -7.86 -16.20 -2.07
N SER A 325 -8.58 -17.00 -1.27
CA SER A 325 -9.94 -16.71 -0.82
C SER A 325 -9.93 -16.41 0.68
N ASP A 326 -9.80 -15.17 1.04
CA ASP A 326 -9.87 -14.67 2.41
C ASP A 326 -11.30 -14.22 2.78
N ALA A 327 -12.28 -15.03 2.41
CA ALA A 327 -13.66 -14.87 2.86
C ALA A 327 -13.79 -15.14 4.37
N ASP A 328 -14.84 -14.61 4.98
CA ASP A 328 -15.12 -14.76 6.41
C ASP A 328 -14.08 -14.12 7.36
N ASN A 329 -13.49 -13.02 6.95
CA ASN A 329 -12.67 -12.21 7.84
C ASN A 329 -13.53 -11.41 8.82
N ILE A 330 -13.03 -11.25 10.03
CA ILE A 330 -13.49 -10.30 11.04
C ILE A 330 -12.37 -9.30 11.36
N CYS A 331 -12.75 -8.11 11.80
CA CYS A 331 -11.77 -7.13 12.26
C CYS A 331 -11.58 -7.22 13.77
N VAL A 332 -10.33 -7.05 14.22
CA VAL A 332 -9.95 -7.13 15.64
C VAL A 332 -8.93 -6.05 15.99
N ILE A 333 -8.96 -5.58 17.26
CA ILE A 333 -7.85 -4.86 17.87
C ILE A 333 -7.05 -5.85 18.71
N ILE A 334 -5.76 -5.93 18.47
CA ILE A 334 -4.81 -6.80 19.16
C ILE A 334 -3.90 -5.93 20.04
N ASP A 335 -3.57 -6.43 21.23
CA ASP A 335 -2.51 -5.89 22.08
C ASP A 335 -1.34 -6.89 22.09
N LEU A 336 -0.24 -6.51 21.44
CA LEU A 336 0.97 -7.35 21.33
C LEU A 336 1.70 -7.50 22.67
N ASN A 337 1.58 -6.52 23.57
CA ASN A 337 2.22 -6.54 24.88
C ASN A 337 1.43 -7.41 25.87
N ALA A 338 0.12 -7.19 25.96
CA ALA A 338 -0.78 -7.95 26.81
C ALA A 338 -1.15 -9.32 26.19
N LYS A 339 -0.88 -9.54 24.89
CA LYS A 339 -1.24 -10.73 24.13
C LYS A 339 -2.74 -11.01 24.18
N THR A 340 -3.54 -10.00 23.92
CA THR A 340 -5.02 -10.06 23.89
C THR A 340 -5.58 -9.63 22.57
N SER A 341 -6.84 -9.99 22.31
CA SER A 341 -7.57 -9.62 21.09
C SER A 341 -9.01 -9.24 21.43
N THR A 342 -9.52 -8.17 20.80
CA THR A 342 -10.90 -7.71 20.93
C THR A 342 -11.53 -7.61 19.57
N THR A 343 -12.67 -8.30 19.35
CA THR A 343 -13.41 -8.25 18.09
C THR A 343 -14.16 -6.93 17.94
N ILE A 344 -14.14 -6.38 16.73
CA ILE A 344 -14.92 -5.19 16.36
C ILE A 344 -16.25 -5.68 15.77
N ASN A 345 -17.30 -5.64 16.57
CA ASN A 345 -18.59 -6.28 16.23
C ASN A 345 -19.41 -5.50 15.19
N GLU A 346 -19.17 -4.20 15.03
CA GLU A 346 -19.89 -3.33 14.10
C GLU A 346 -19.43 -3.52 12.64
N ILE A 347 -18.29 -4.17 12.42
CA ILE A 347 -17.81 -4.52 11.08
C ILE A 347 -18.32 -5.93 10.75
N PRO A 348 -19.16 -6.10 9.70
CA PRO A 348 -19.65 -7.41 9.34
C PRO A 348 -18.53 -8.32 8.84
N LYS A 349 -18.75 -9.62 8.88
CA LYS A 349 -17.86 -10.57 8.19
C LYS A 349 -17.77 -10.20 6.71
N HIS A 350 -16.58 -10.24 6.18
CA HIS A 350 -16.30 -9.78 4.83
C HIS A 350 -15.19 -10.60 4.17
N SER A 351 -15.03 -10.44 2.87
CA SER A 351 -13.87 -10.93 2.16
C SER A 351 -12.75 -9.89 2.23
N GLY A 352 -11.52 -10.34 2.42
CA GLY A 352 -10.36 -9.49 2.32
C GLY A 352 -9.99 -9.18 0.87
N MET A 353 -8.78 -8.67 0.66
CA MET A 353 -8.32 -8.11 -0.62
C MET A 353 -7.71 -9.15 -1.57
N GLY A 354 -7.86 -10.45 -1.31
CA GLY A 354 -7.40 -11.50 -2.22
C GLY A 354 -5.89 -11.45 -2.50
N GLY A 355 -5.07 -11.33 -1.48
CA GLY A 355 -3.60 -11.27 -1.58
C GLY A 355 -3.03 -9.90 -2.00
N ARG A 356 -3.83 -8.83 -2.02
CA ARG A 356 -3.35 -7.45 -2.17
C ARG A 356 -2.81 -6.93 -0.85
N ARG A 357 -2.10 -5.79 -0.88
CA ARG A 357 -1.67 -5.09 0.33
C ARG A 357 -2.87 -4.70 1.18
N PHE A 358 -2.71 -4.84 2.49
CA PHE A 358 -3.69 -4.38 3.44
C PHE A 358 -3.78 -2.86 3.44
N VAL A 359 -5.00 -2.35 3.45
CA VAL A 359 -5.27 -0.92 3.37
C VAL A 359 -5.94 -0.48 4.66
N ALA A 360 -5.22 0.26 5.46
CA ALA A 360 -5.75 0.95 6.64
C ALA A 360 -4.85 2.15 6.97
N PHE A 361 -5.41 3.12 7.65
CA PHE A 361 -4.75 4.39 7.98
C PHE A 361 -5.18 4.84 9.39
N THR A 362 -4.28 5.45 10.14
CA THR A 362 -4.53 5.89 11.51
C THR A 362 -4.50 7.40 11.64
N GLU A 363 -5.46 7.95 12.36
CA GLU A 363 -5.49 9.36 12.71
C GLU A 363 -6.26 9.58 14.02
N ASN A 364 -5.71 10.39 14.93
CA ASN A 364 -6.40 10.88 16.14
C ASN A 364 -7.05 9.79 17.00
N GLY A 365 -6.40 8.63 17.14
CA GLY A 365 -6.93 7.52 17.95
C GLY A 365 -7.93 6.61 17.22
N TYR A 366 -8.11 6.82 15.91
CA TYR A 366 -8.96 6.00 15.06
C TYR A 366 -8.17 5.29 13.97
N VAL A 367 -8.69 4.13 13.54
CA VAL A 367 -8.30 3.45 12.31
C VAL A 367 -9.39 3.67 11.27
N TYR A 368 -9.00 4.02 10.05
CA TYR A 368 -9.87 4.04 8.88
C TYR A 368 -9.47 2.91 7.95
N ALA A 369 -10.39 2.03 7.64
CA ALA A 369 -10.16 0.90 6.74
C ALA A 369 -11.32 0.72 5.75
N PRO A 370 -11.05 0.50 4.47
CA PRO A 370 -12.06 0.11 3.50
C PRO A 370 -12.44 -1.37 3.73
N VAL A 371 -13.72 -1.64 3.84
CA VAL A 371 -14.25 -3.00 4.00
C VAL A 371 -15.21 -3.30 2.86
N THR A 372 -14.98 -4.43 2.18
CA THR A 372 -15.84 -4.91 1.10
C THR A 372 -16.95 -5.77 1.69
N THR A 373 -18.17 -5.24 1.69
CA THR A 373 -19.35 -5.91 2.19
C THR A 373 -20.24 -6.39 1.04
N SER A 374 -21.32 -7.10 1.33
CA SER A 374 -22.27 -7.58 0.31
C SER A 374 -23.02 -6.44 -0.43
N ASP A 375 -23.09 -5.23 0.15
CA ASP A 375 -23.77 -4.05 -0.41
C ASP A 375 -22.79 -2.99 -0.95
N GLY A 376 -21.50 -3.30 -0.97
CA GLY A 376 -20.44 -2.46 -1.57
C GLY A 376 -19.24 -2.27 -0.67
N VAL A 377 -18.35 -1.38 -1.09
CA VAL A 377 -17.16 -1.00 -0.33
C VAL A 377 -17.47 0.24 0.51
N TYR A 378 -17.12 0.20 1.79
CA TYR A 378 -17.32 1.30 2.72
C TYR A 378 -16.07 1.55 3.54
N ILE A 379 -15.80 2.81 3.87
CA ILE A 379 -14.83 3.14 4.90
C ILE A 379 -15.45 2.88 6.27
N TYR A 380 -14.75 2.17 7.14
CA TYR A 380 -15.08 2.04 8.55
C TYR A 380 -14.06 2.81 9.37
N ARG A 381 -14.56 3.60 10.32
CA ARG A 381 -13.75 4.26 11.34
C ARG A 381 -13.89 3.50 12.64
N THR A 382 -12.78 2.93 13.11
CA THR A 382 -12.70 2.18 14.38
C THR A 382 -11.97 2.99 15.43
N GLU A 383 -12.58 3.18 16.59
CA GLU A 383 -11.89 3.73 17.76
C GLU A 383 -10.98 2.68 18.38
N ILE A 384 -9.68 2.98 18.47
CA ILE A 384 -8.65 2.02 18.91
C ILE A 384 -8.85 1.63 20.38
N ALA A 385 -9.25 2.59 21.22
CA ALA A 385 -9.38 2.39 22.68
C ALA A 385 -10.53 1.46 23.06
N THR A 386 -11.65 1.50 22.33
CA THR A 386 -12.89 0.78 22.63
C THR A 386 -13.14 -0.41 21.72
N ALA A 387 -12.38 -0.52 20.61
CA ALA A 387 -12.60 -1.48 19.54
C ALA A 387 -14.04 -1.41 18.97
N THR A 388 -14.61 -0.20 18.88
CA THR A 388 -15.94 0.05 18.29
C THR A 388 -15.82 0.77 16.96
N ALA A 389 -16.71 0.48 16.02
CA ALA A 389 -16.61 1.04 14.68
C ALA A 389 -17.89 1.73 14.20
N VAL A 390 -17.72 2.69 13.31
CA VAL A 390 -18.83 3.39 12.62
C VAL A 390 -18.57 3.29 11.11
N ARG A 391 -19.62 2.94 10.37
CA ARG A 391 -19.59 2.93 8.90
C ARG A 391 -19.66 4.36 8.37
N GLY A 392 -18.71 4.70 7.50
CA GLY A 392 -18.59 5.99 6.84
C GLY A 392 -18.93 5.95 5.36
N ALA A 393 -18.16 6.68 4.56
CA ALA A 393 -18.43 6.88 3.15
C ALA A 393 -18.46 5.58 2.35
N LYS A 394 -19.44 5.47 1.44
CA LYS A 394 -19.43 4.45 0.39
C LYS A 394 -18.33 4.79 -0.62
N VAL A 395 -17.61 3.78 -1.09
CA VAL A 395 -16.62 3.92 -2.14
C VAL A 395 -17.14 3.29 -3.42
N SER A 396 -17.24 4.06 -4.50
CA SER A 396 -17.69 3.61 -5.82
C SER A 396 -16.56 2.89 -6.56
N ALA A 397 -16.15 1.74 -6.03
CA ALA A 397 -15.06 0.92 -6.57
C ALA A 397 -15.34 -0.57 -6.30
N THR A 398 -14.60 -1.45 -6.98
CA THR A 398 -14.62 -2.89 -6.67
C THR A 398 -13.84 -3.16 -5.39
N PHE A 399 -12.74 -2.40 -5.19
CA PHE A 399 -11.93 -2.42 -3.97
C PHE A 399 -11.13 -1.10 -3.85
N VAL A 400 -10.53 -0.89 -2.69
CA VAL A 400 -9.57 0.20 -2.45
C VAL A 400 -8.17 -0.39 -2.34
N GLY A 401 -7.25 0.05 -3.19
CA GLY A 401 -5.86 -0.42 -3.23
C GLY A 401 -4.89 0.39 -2.37
N GLY A 402 -5.33 1.55 -1.87
CA GLY A 402 -4.54 2.43 -1.00
C GLY A 402 -5.40 3.48 -0.33
N LEU A 403 -5.06 3.86 0.91
CA LEU A 403 -5.69 4.94 1.67
C LEU A 403 -4.61 5.64 2.48
N PHE A 404 -4.42 6.94 2.24
CA PHE A 404 -3.32 7.73 2.76
C PHE A 404 -3.79 9.13 3.13
N LYS A 405 -2.91 9.86 3.84
CA LYS A 405 -3.07 11.31 4.06
C LYS A 405 -1.84 12.04 3.54
N LEU A 406 -2.06 13.03 2.68
CA LEU A 406 -1.05 13.99 2.23
C LEU A 406 -1.45 15.39 2.73
N ASN A 407 -0.51 16.08 3.38
CA ASN A 407 -0.71 17.43 3.93
C ASN A 407 -0.37 18.50 2.90
#